data_6127452bb62ccc73b8506893e86fb95e
#
_entry.id   6127452bb62ccc73b8506893e86fb95e
#
_cell.length_a   1.000
_cell.length_b   1.000
_cell.length_c   1.000
_cell.angle_alpha   90.00
_cell.angle_beta   90.00
_cell.angle_gamma   90.00
#
_symmetry.space_group_name_H-M   'P 1'
#
loop_
_entity.id
_entity.type
_entity.pdbx_description
1 polymer ?
#
loop_
_entity_poly.entity_id
_entity_poly.type
_entity_poly.pdbx_seq_one_letter_code
_entity_poly.pdbx_strand_id
1 'polypeptide(L)'
;LSPYVTHGVINETEIINKVLKKHLFGKSEKFIQEVLWRIYWKGWLELRPGVWADYLMSVKTHKEKYKTNKNYLNAIEGNTNIQCFDDWVKELKETNYLHNHARMWFASIWIFTLDLPWELGAEFFLKHLYDGDAASNTLGWRWVAGIQTPGKHYLASEWNIKKFTNNRYEKIKLNEKKYSKK
;
A
#
# COMPACT_ATOMS: atom_id res chain seq x y z
N LEU A 1 -11.26 6.25 -9.40
CA LEU A 1 -11.89 7.24 -8.50
C LEU A 1 -10.90 7.89 -7.55
N SER A 2 -9.99 7.11 -6.94
CA SER A 2 -9.09 7.60 -5.88
C SER A 2 -8.28 8.86 -6.24
N PRO A 3 -7.70 9.04 -7.45
CA PRO A 3 -7.03 10.29 -7.79
C PRO A 3 -7.96 11.50 -7.72
N TYR A 4 -9.18 11.38 -8.21
CA TYR A 4 -10.15 12.48 -8.19
C TYR A 4 -10.57 12.87 -6.77
N VAL A 5 -10.65 11.90 -5.87
CA VAL A 5 -10.94 12.15 -4.44
C VAL A 5 -9.73 12.79 -3.76
N THR A 6 -8.52 12.29 -4.03
CA THR A 6 -7.29 12.82 -3.44
C THR A 6 -7.09 14.30 -3.79
N HIS A 7 -7.41 14.68 -5.03
CA HIS A 7 -7.26 16.04 -5.53
C HIS A 7 -8.52 16.92 -5.36
N GLY A 8 -9.54 16.43 -4.64
CA GLY A 8 -10.74 17.23 -4.32
C GLY A 8 -11.68 17.50 -5.48
N VAL A 9 -11.54 16.79 -6.61
CA VAL A 9 -12.44 16.92 -7.77
C VAL A 9 -13.83 16.38 -7.46
N ILE A 10 -13.90 15.32 -6.68
CA ILE A 10 -15.11 14.73 -6.11
C ILE A 10 -14.87 14.41 -4.64
N ASN A 11 -15.89 14.46 -3.81
CA ASN A 11 -15.78 14.08 -2.41
C ASN A 11 -16.47 12.75 -2.10
N GLU A 12 -16.16 12.21 -0.95
CA GLU A 12 -16.63 10.89 -0.51
C GLU A 12 -18.17 10.87 -0.38
N THR A 13 -18.78 11.97 0.08
CA THR A 13 -20.24 12.09 0.23
C THR A 13 -20.94 12.03 -1.13
N GLU A 14 -20.40 12.68 -2.14
CA GLU A 14 -20.94 12.64 -3.51
C GLU A 14 -20.90 11.21 -4.08
N ILE A 15 -19.80 10.48 -3.83
CA ILE A 15 -19.66 9.10 -4.26
C ILE A 15 -20.72 8.22 -3.59
N ILE A 16 -20.84 8.31 -2.26
CA ILE A 16 -21.80 7.51 -1.48
C ILE A 16 -23.23 7.82 -1.94
N ASN A 17 -23.58 9.09 -2.09
CA ASN A 17 -24.91 9.49 -2.55
C ASN A 17 -25.23 8.98 -3.97
N LYS A 18 -24.27 9.02 -4.90
CA LYS A 18 -24.45 8.47 -6.25
C LYS A 18 -24.65 6.95 -6.24
N VAL A 19 -23.92 6.24 -5.38
CA VAL A 19 -24.05 4.79 -5.24
C VAL A 19 -25.42 4.42 -4.68
N LEU A 20 -25.86 5.09 -3.61
CA LEU A 20 -27.14 4.84 -2.94
C LEU A 20 -28.36 5.20 -3.81
N LYS A 21 -28.21 6.10 -4.78
CA LYS A 21 -29.26 6.38 -5.78
C LYS A 21 -29.45 5.23 -6.78
N LYS A 22 -28.44 4.38 -6.99
CA LYS A 22 -28.47 3.31 -8.00
C LYS A 22 -28.52 1.89 -7.41
N HIS A 23 -28.05 1.72 -6.18
CA HIS A 23 -27.90 0.42 -5.55
C HIS A 23 -28.46 0.42 -4.14
N LEU A 24 -29.08 -0.69 -3.74
CA LEU A 24 -29.48 -0.91 -2.35
C LEU A 24 -28.25 -0.94 -1.45
N PHE A 25 -28.37 -0.37 -0.24
CA PHE A 25 -27.28 -0.31 0.74
C PHE A 25 -26.58 -1.66 0.95
N GLY A 26 -27.32 -2.74 1.20
CA GLY A 26 -26.75 -4.07 1.43
C GLY A 26 -25.92 -4.63 0.26
N LYS A 27 -26.14 -4.16 -0.99
CA LYS A 27 -25.32 -4.54 -2.14
C LYS A 27 -24.08 -3.68 -2.31
N SER A 28 -24.06 -2.48 -1.73
CA SER A 28 -22.99 -1.49 -1.86
C SER A 28 -22.23 -1.25 -0.56
N GLU A 29 -22.62 -1.89 0.53
CA GLU A 29 -22.06 -1.67 1.86
C GLU A 29 -20.53 -1.75 1.90
N LYS A 30 -19.95 -2.81 1.32
CA LYS A 30 -18.49 -2.99 1.28
C LYS A 30 -17.78 -1.85 0.52
N PHE A 31 -18.36 -1.41 -0.60
CA PHE A 31 -17.82 -0.29 -1.35
C PHE A 31 -17.88 1.01 -0.55
N ILE A 32 -19.00 1.25 0.14
CA ILE A 32 -19.18 2.42 1.01
C ILE A 32 -18.17 2.38 2.17
N GLN A 33 -17.96 1.22 2.77
CA GLN A 33 -16.93 1.04 3.81
C GLN A 33 -15.54 1.40 3.29
N GLU A 34 -15.15 0.99 2.09
CA GLU A 34 -13.86 1.36 1.49
C GLU A 34 -13.72 2.88 1.30
N VAL A 35 -14.80 3.56 0.90
CA VAL A 35 -14.81 5.03 0.80
C VAL A 35 -14.65 5.68 2.18
N LEU A 36 -15.33 5.14 3.19
CA LEU A 36 -15.26 5.65 4.57
C LEU A 36 -13.91 5.39 5.25
N TRP A 37 -13.20 4.31 4.89
CA TRP A 37 -11.84 4.06 5.40
C TRP A 37 -10.91 5.22 5.12
N ARG A 38 -11.03 5.89 3.99
CA ARG A 38 -10.23 7.08 3.67
C ARG A 38 -10.46 8.21 4.65
N ILE A 39 -11.73 8.52 4.96
CA ILE A 39 -12.09 9.54 5.95
C ILE A 39 -11.55 9.16 7.33
N TYR A 40 -11.73 7.90 7.71
CA TYR A 40 -11.24 7.38 8.98
C TYR A 40 -9.72 7.53 9.11
N TRP A 41 -8.94 7.16 8.09
CA TRP A 41 -7.49 7.28 8.11
C TRP A 41 -7.02 8.73 8.25
N LYS A 42 -7.67 9.67 7.56
CA LYS A 42 -7.36 11.10 7.68
C LYS A 42 -7.59 11.58 9.11
N GLY A 43 -8.77 11.39 9.66
CA GLY A 43 -9.08 11.79 11.04
C GLY A 43 -8.19 11.07 12.07
N TRP A 44 -7.86 9.80 11.84
CA TRP A 44 -6.98 9.06 12.74
C TRP A 44 -5.57 9.68 12.80
N LEU A 45 -5.00 10.05 11.64
CA LEU A 45 -3.66 10.64 11.57
C LEU A 45 -3.64 12.08 12.08
N GLU A 46 -4.67 12.87 11.81
CA GLU A 46 -4.84 14.24 12.33
C GLU A 46 -4.83 14.28 13.86
N LEU A 47 -5.48 13.30 14.49
CA LEU A 47 -5.48 13.16 15.96
C LEU A 47 -4.15 12.60 16.52
N ARG A 48 -3.23 12.19 15.67
CA ARG A 48 -1.93 11.58 16.05
C ARG A 48 -0.77 12.12 15.23
N PRO A 49 -0.52 13.44 15.28
CA PRO A 49 0.50 14.09 14.43
C PRO A 49 1.91 13.54 14.67
N GLY A 50 2.21 13.03 15.87
CA GLY A 50 3.48 12.37 16.16
C GLY A 50 3.78 11.18 15.27
N VAL A 51 2.76 10.41 14.86
CA VAL A 51 2.95 9.27 13.94
C VAL A 51 3.48 9.72 12.57
N TRP A 52 3.00 10.86 12.08
CA TRP A 52 3.51 11.44 10.84
C TRP A 52 4.93 11.99 10.99
N ALA A 53 5.21 12.68 12.09
CA ALA A 53 6.54 13.22 12.39
C ALA A 53 7.58 12.08 12.51
N ASP A 54 7.25 11.01 13.24
CA ASP A 54 8.09 9.82 13.38
C ASP A 54 8.35 9.15 12.04
N TYR A 55 7.32 9.02 11.20
CA TYR A 55 7.46 8.49 9.85
C TYR A 55 8.45 9.31 9.01
N LEU A 56 8.32 10.63 8.98
CA LEU A 56 9.23 11.51 8.21
C LEU A 56 10.67 11.41 8.70
N MET A 57 10.88 11.36 10.02
CA MET A 57 12.20 11.19 10.63
C MET A 57 12.81 9.82 10.27
N SER A 58 12.00 8.78 10.32
CA SER A 58 12.42 7.42 9.95
C SER A 58 12.79 7.33 8.47
N VAL A 59 12.00 7.93 7.58
CA VAL A 59 12.32 8.01 6.14
C VAL A 59 13.70 8.66 5.93
N LYS A 60 13.96 9.80 6.58
CA LYS A 60 15.26 10.50 6.46
C LYS A 60 16.41 9.60 6.91
N THR A 61 16.29 8.98 8.06
CA THR A 61 17.30 8.08 8.63
C THR A 61 17.54 6.86 7.74
N HIS A 62 16.46 6.22 7.26
CA HIS A 62 16.57 5.05 6.40
C HIS A 62 17.12 5.38 5.02
N LYS A 63 16.81 6.54 4.43
CA LYS A 63 17.41 6.98 3.15
C LYS A 63 18.93 7.04 3.25
N GLU A 64 19.49 7.63 4.29
CA GLU A 64 20.93 7.67 4.48
C GLU A 64 21.54 6.28 4.68
N LYS A 65 20.90 5.44 5.49
CA LYS A 65 21.36 4.08 5.77
C LYS A 65 21.32 3.17 4.54
N TYR A 66 20.29 3.30 3.70
CA TYR A 66 20.02 2.38 2.58
C TYR A 66 20.46 2.92 1.22
N LYS A 67 21.05 4.12 1.13
CA LYS A 67 21.44 4.74 -0.15
C LYS A 67 22.38 3.89 -1.03
N THR A 68 23.17 2.99 -0.44
CA THR A 68 24.05 2.04 -1.14
C THR A 68 23.62 0.60 -0.99
N ASN A 69 22.47 0.35 -0.35
CA ASN A 69 21.96 -1.00 -0.15
C ASN A 69 21.45 -1.59 -1.46
N LYS A 70 22.05 -2.69 -1.92
CA LYS A 70 21.72 -3.32 -3.20
C LYS A 70 20.26 -3.78 -3.28
N ASN A 71 19.70 -4.35 -2.20
CA ASN A 71 18.32 -4.81 -2.19
C ASN A 71 17.35 -3.65 -2.35
N TYR A 72 17.60 -2.53 -1.67
CA TYR A 72 16.80 -1.32 -1.81
C TYR A 72 16.88 -0.74 -3.22
N LEU A 73 18.10 -0.61 -3.78
CA LEU A 73 18.29 -0.10 -5.14
C LEU A 73 17.60 -0.99 -6.17
N ASN A 74 17.76 -2.31 -6.05
CA ASN A 74 17.06 -3.26 -6.92
C ASN A 74 15.52 -3.16 -6.77
N ALA A 75 15.02 -2.97 -5.55
CA ALA A 75 13.60 -2.85 -5.29
C ALA A 75 12.99 -1.62 -5.97
N ILE A 76 13.62 -0.46 -5.83
CA ILE A 76 13.11 0.77 -6.46
C ILE A 76 13.27 0.78 -8.00
N GLU A 77 14.19 -0.03 -8.54
CA GLU A 77 14.36 -0.17 -9.99
C GLU A 77 13.55 -1.32 -10.60
N GLY A 78 12.97 -2.20 -9.80
CA GLY A 78 12.24 -3.37 -10.29
C GLY A 78 13.15 -4.46 -10.85
N ASN A 79 14.26 -4.73 -10.15
CA ASN A 79 15.28 -5.71 -10.50
C ASN A 79 15.51 -6.72 -9.36
N THR A 80 14.42 -7.18 -8.74
CA THR A 80 14.47 -8.05 -7.56
C THR A 80 14.50 -9.54 -7.89
N ASN A 81 14.29 -9.91 -9.16
CA ASN A 81 14.01 -11.26 -9.62
C ASN A 81 12.68 -11.85 -9.07
N ILE A 82 11.79 -11.02 -8.57
CA ILE A 82 10.42 -11.37 -8.24
C ILE A 82 9.54 -10.75 -9.32
N GLN A 83 9.23 -11.51 -10.36
CA GLN A 83 8.62 -10.99 -11.59
C GLN A 83 7.39 -10.10 -11.34
N CYS A 84 6.45 -10.55 -10.49
CA CYS A 84 5.25 -9.77 -10.20
C CYS A 84 5.58 -8.41 -9.55
N PHE A 85 6.56 -8.38 -8.64
CA PHE A 85 6.99 -7.16 -7.98
C PHE A 85 7.66 -6.19 -8.97
N ASP A 86 8.55 -6.71 -9.80
CA ASP A 86 9.28 -5.93 -10.81
C ASP A 86 8.31 -5.35 -11.86
N ASP A 87 7.32 -6.13 -12.30
CA ASP A 87 6.25 -5.66 -13.20
C ASP A 87 5.41 -4.54 -12.54
N TRP A 88 5.09 -4.65 -11.24
CA TRP A 88 4.35 -3.60 -10.54
C TRP A 88 5.18 -2.33 -10.29
N VAL A 89 6.50 -2.43 -10.10
CA VAL A 89 7.37 -1.25 -10.06
C VAL A 89 7.31 -0.51 -11.38
N LYS A 90 7.39 -1.25 -12.50
CA LYS A 90 7.28 -0.69 -13.85
C LYS A 90 5.91 -0.06 -14.09
N GLU A 91 4.83 -0.78 -13.81
CA GLU A 91 3.45 -0.27 -13.92
C GLU A 91 3.27 1.01 -13.11
N LEU A 92 3.75 1.04 -11.86
CA LEU A 92 3.66 2.22 -11.00
C LEU A 92 4.41 3.42 -11.57
N LYS A 93 5.62 3.22 -12.10
CA LYS A 93 6.43 4.30 -12.70
C LYS A 93 5.85 4.82 -14.01
N GLU A 94 5.21 3.95 -14.81
CA GLU A 94 4.64 4.29 -16.11
C GLU A 94 3.23 4.90 -16.01
N THR A 95 2.40 4.37 -15.10
CA THR A 95 0.98 4.74 -15.01
C THR A 95 0.63 5.61 -13.81
N ASN A 96 1.53 5.70 -12.83
CA ASN A 96 1.34 6.35 -11.54
C ASN A 96 0.14 5.77 -10.74
N TYR A 97 -0.19 4.51 -11.00
CA TYR A 97 -1.30 3.82 -10.37
C TYR A 97 -1.01 2.32 -10.20
N LEU A 98 -1.54 1.74 -9.13
CA LEU A 98 -1.63 0.29 -8.93
C LEU A 98 -3.01 -0.06 -8.39
N HIS A 99 -3.54 -1.20 -8.82
CA HIS A 99 -4.75 -1.76 -8.24
C HIS A 99 -4.56 -2.07 -6.74
N ASN A 100 -5.61 -1.92 -5.93
CA ASN A 100 -5.52 -2.06 -4.47
C ASN A 100 -4.87 -3.38 -4.01
N HIS A 101 -5.23 -4.53 -4.59
CA HIS A 101 -4.58 -5.80 -4.27
C HIS A 101 -3.08 -5.79 -4.56
N ALA A 102 -2.67 -5.23 -5.70
CA ALA A 102 -1.25 -5.12 -6.04
C ALA A 102 -0.47 -4.28 -5.03
N ARG A 103 -1.08 -3.20 -4.50
CA ARG A 103 -0.47 -2.38 -3.45
C ARG A 103 -0.21 -3.16 -2.17
N MET A 104 -1.15 -4.01 -1.76
CA MET A 104 -1.02 -4.85 -0.56
C MET A 104 0.05 -5.92 -0.75
N TRP A 105 0.08 -6.58 -1.90
CA TRP A 105 1.12 -7.57 -2.22
C TRP A 105 2.50 -6.93 -2.34
N PHE A 106 2.59 -5.79 -3.00
CA PHE A 106 3.81 -5.00 -3.12
C PHE A 106 4.39 -4.67 -1.74
N ALA A 107 3.57 -4.09 -0.86
CA ALA A 107 3.99 -3.73 0.49
C ALA A 107 4.43 -4.95 1.30
N SER A 108 3.71 -6.07 1.20
CA SER A 108 4.07 -7.31 1.86
C SER A 108 5.41 -7.89 1.35
N ILE A 109 5.62 -7.89 0.04
CA ILE A 109 6.89 -8.36 -0.56
C ILE A 109 8.04 -7.46 -0.14
N TRP A 110 7.86 -6.14 -0.20
CA TRP A 110 8.84 -5.15 0.24
C TRP A 110 9.30 -5.40 1.67
N ILE A 111 8.34 -5.56 2.59
CA ILE A 111 8.62 -5.67 4.02
C ILE A 111 9.17 -7.05 4.38
N PHE A 112 8.50 -8.12 3.94
CA PHE A 112 8.72 -9.48 4.48
C PHE A 112 9.59 -10.36 3.59
N THR A 113 9.65 -10.11 2.28
CA THR A 113 10.48 -10.90 1.36
C THR A 113 11.79 -10.20 1.06
N LEU A 114 11.77 -8.89 0.80
CA LEU A 114 12.98 -8.10 0.54
C LEU A 114 13.64 -7.57 1.82
N ASP A 115 12.97 -7.71 2.97
CA ASP A 115 13.42 -7.24 4.30
C ASP A 115 13.84 -5.76 4.31
N LEU A 116 13.00 -4.93 3.69
CA LEU A 116 13.22 -3.49 3.59
C LEU A 116 12.31 -2.71 4.56
N PRO A 117 12.78 -1.57 5.09
CA PRO A 117 11.94 -0.70 5.93
C PRO A 117 10.66 -0.29 5.23
N TRP A 118 9.53 -0.43 5.92
CA TRP A 118 8.23 -0.08 5.37
C TRP A 118 8.12 1.40 5.01
N GLU A 119 8.83 2.26 5.74
CA GLU A 119 8.84 3.72 5.55
C GLU A 119 9.38 4.10 4.17
N LEU A 120 10.42 3.40 3.70
CA LEU A 120 10.97 3.64 2.36
C LEU A 120 10.01 3.20 1.26
N GLY A 121 9.28 2.12 1.46
CA GLY A 121 8.23 1.68 0.53
C GLY A 121 7.03 2.62 0.51
N ALA A 122 6.61 3.10 1.68
CA ALA A 122 5.55 4.09 1.78
C ALA A 122 5.94 5.42 1.10
N GLU A 123 7.18 5.86 1.25
CA GLU A 123 7.71 7.05 0.56
C GLU A 123 7.77 6.84 -0.95
N PHE A 124 8.20 5.65 -1.40
CA PHE A 124 8.20 5.30 -2.82
C PHE A 124 6.79 5.39 -3.42
N PHE A 125 5.77 4.93 -2.72
CA PHE A 125 4.37 5.07 -3.15
C PHE A 125 3.89 6.52 -3.16
N LEU A 126 4.18 7.31 -2.14
CA LEU A 126 3.80 8.73 -2.11
C LEU A 126 4.41 9.51 -3.27
N LYS A 127 5.62 9.15 -3.68
CA LYS A 127 6.32 9.80 -4.79
C LYS A 127 5.72 9.45 -6.16
N HIS A 128 5.19 8.23 -6.33
CA HIS A 128 4.79 7.74 -7.64
C HIS A 128 3.27 7.66 -7.84
N LEU A 129 2.46 7.52 -6.80
CA LEU A 129 1.02 7.38 -6.94
C LEU A 129 0.31 8.71 -7.15
N TYR A 130 -0.49 8.84 -8.21
CA TYR A 130 -1.38 10.00 -8.40
C TYR A 130 -2.43 10.16 -7.29
N ASP A 131 -2.81 9.08 -6.64
CA ASP A 131 -3.72 9.09 -5.51
C ASP A 131 -3.01 8.99 -4.16
N GLY A 132 -1.70 9.29 -4.14
CA GLY A 132 -0.90 9.28 -2.93
C GLY A 132 -1.45 10.26 -1.88
N ASP A 133 -2.00 9.72 -0.80
CA ASP A 133 -2.56 10.46 0.33
C ASP A 133 -1.75 10.12 1.58
N ALA A 134 -1.27 11.14 2.27
CA ALA A 134 -0.37 10.97 3.42
C ALA A 134 -0.94 10.01 4.48
N ALA A 135 -2.23 10.13 4.81
CA ALA A 135 -2.86 9.29 5.82
C ALA A 135 -3.10 7.87 5.31
N SER A 136 -3.83 7.72 4.20
CA SER A 136 -4.19 6.41 3.67
C SER A 136 -2.97 5.57 3.31
N ASN A 137 -1.95 6.20 2.70
CA ASN A 137 -0.72 5.50 2.33
C ASN A 137 0.08 5.08 3.56
N THR A 138 0.40 6.00 4.46
CA THR A 138 1.21 5.69 5.66
C THR A 138 0.54 4.64 6.53
N LEU A 139 -0.76 4.80 6.80
CA LEU A 139 -1.50 3.87 7.67
C LEU A 139 -1.76 2.53 6.99
N GLY A 140 -1.94 2.51 5.66
CA GLY A 140 -2.01 1.28 4.87
C GLY A 140 -0.72 0.47 4.94
N TRP A 141 0.44 1.09 4.78
CA TRP A 141 1.73 0.43 4.96
C TRP A 141 1.96 -0.05 6.38
N ARG A 142 1.61 0.75 7.39
CA ARG A 142 1.64 0.34 8.80
C ARG A 142 0.71 -0.85 9.08
N TRP A 143 -0.43 -0.92 8.42
CA TRP A 143 -1.36 -2.04 8.55
C TRP A 143 -0.75 -3.33 7.97
N VAL A 144 -0.16 -3.28 6.76
CA VAL A 144 0.55 -4.44 6.19
C VAL A 144 1.68 -4.90 7.10
N ALA A 145 2.45 -3.96 7.66
CA ALA A 145 3.57 -4.24 8.58
C ALA A 145 3.14 -4.81 9.95
N GLY A 146 1.84 -4.79 10.28
CA GLY A 146 1.33 -5.26 11.59
C GLY A 146 1.53 -4.26 12.73
N ILE A 147 1.82 -3.00 12.42
CA ILE A 147 2.05 -1.93 13.39
C ILE A 147 0.74 -1.21 13.74
N GLN A 148 -0.15 -1.05 12.75
CA GLN A 148 -1.43 -0.34 12.91
C GLN A 148 -2.42 -1.13 13.77
N THR A 149 -2.41 -2.44 13.64
CA THR A 149 -3.16 -3.37 14.51
C THR A 149 -2.16 -4.39 15.04
N PRO A 150 -1.71 -4.27 16.28
CA PRO A 150 -0.70 -5.15 16.85
C PRO A 150 -1.02 -6.63 16.66
N GLY A 151 -0.04 -7.39 16.17
CA GLY A 151 -0.17 -8.84 15.94
C GLY A 151 -0.92 -9.24 14.66
N LYS A 152 -1.45 -8.29 13.90
CA LYS A 152 -2.13 -8.54 12.61
C LYS A 152 -1.35 -7.89 11.47
N HIS A 153 -0.57 -8.69 10.76
CA HIS A 153 0.13 -8.26 9.54
C HIS A 153 -0.46 -8.98 8.32
N TYR A 154 -0.28 -8.39 7.14
CA TYR A 154 -0.73 -8.98 5.90
C TYR A 154 0.45 -9.64 5.16
N LEU A 155 0.37 -10.94 4.91
CA LEU A 155 1.34 -11.66 4.10
C LEU A 155 0.76 -11.98 2.72
N ALA A 156 1.47 -11.55 1.68
CA ALA A 156 1.19 -11.98 0.33
C ALA A 156 1.51 -13.47 0.18
N SER A 157 0.66 -14.22 -0.51
CA SER A 157 0.90 -15.62 -0.84
C SER A 157 0.89 -15.83 -2.35
N GLU A 158 1.71 -16.77 -2.82
CA GLU A 158 1.77 -17.14 -4.23
C GLU A 158 0.39 -17.52 -4.76
N TRP A 159 -0.35 -18.34 -4.00
CA TRP A 159 -1.71 -18.76 -4.37
C TRP A 159 -2.66 -17.58 -4.59
N ASN A 160 -2.62 -16.57 -3.71
CA ASN A 160 -3.50 -15.40 -3.81
C ASN A 160 -3.15 -14.54 -5.03
N ILE A 161 -1.86 -14.27 -5.22
CA ILE A 161 -1.38 -13.52 -6.39
C ILE A 161 -1.75 -14.26 -7.67
N LYS A 162 -1.46 -15.57 -7.77
CA LYS A 162 -1.79 -16.39 -8.93
C LYS A 162 -3.28 -16.35 -9.25
N LYS A 163 -4.15 -16.55 -8.25
CA LYS A 163 -5.60 -16.56 -8.41
C LYS A 163 -6.15 -15.24 -8.96
N PHE A 164 -5.70 -14.10 -8.44
CA PHE A 164 -6.25 -12.79 -8.80
C PHE A 164 -5.52 -12.10 -9.95
N THR A 165 -4.48 -12.72 -10.50
CA THR A 165 -3.79 -12.28 -11.73
C THR A 165 -4.04 -13.23 -12.92
N ASN A 166 -5.08 -14.06 -12.85
CA ASN A 166 -5.42 -15.05 -13.88
C ASN A 166 -4.23 -15.94 -14.27
N ASN A 167 -3.49 -16.42 -13.27
CA ASN A 167 -2.29 -17.25 -13.42
C ASN A 167 -1.13 -16.56 -14.20
N ARG A 168 -1.12 -15.23 -14.28
CA ARG A 168 -0.04 -14.48 -14.95
C ARG A 168 1.32 -14.74 -14.30
N TYR A 169 1.34 -14.92 -12.97
CA TYR A 169 2.57 -15.12 -12.22
C TYR A 169 2.59 -16.51 -11.59
N GLU A 170 3.63 -17.28 -11.91
CA GLU A 170 3.86 -18.62 -11.39
C GLU A 170 5.25 -18.72 -10.72
N LYS A 171 5.35 -19.65 -9.78
CA LYS A 171 6.62 -19.95 -9.08
C LYS A 171 7.26 -18.74 -8.38
N ILE A 172 6.43 -17.92 -7.75
CA ILE A 172 6.88 -16.75 -6.99
C ILE A 172 7.44 -17.25 -5.65
N LYS A 173 8.71 -17.03 -5.38
CA LYS A 173 9.31 -17.35 -4.08
C LYS A 173 9.09 -16.19 -3.11
N LEU A 174 8.10 -16.32 -2.25
CA LEU A 174 7.79 -15.34 -1.21
C LEU A 174 8.13 -15.89 0.18
N ASN A 175 8.46 -14.99 1.09
CA ASN A 175 8.53 -15.32 2.50
C ASN A 175 7.13 -15.32 3.11
N GLU A 176 6.50 -16.49 3.16
CA GLU A 176 5.15 -16.69 3.70
C GLU A 176 5.15 -17.02 5.20
N LYS A 177 6.32 -17.00 5.86
CA LYS A 177 6.41 -17.28 7.29
C LYS A 177 5.91 -16.07 8.10
N LYS A 178 5.06 -16.33 9.09
CA LYS A 178 4.66 -15.30 10.07
C LYS A 178 5.90 -14.77 10.78
N TYR A 179 6.24 -13.52 10.53
CA TYR A 179 7.21 -12.80 11.34
C TYR A 179 6.57 -12.51 12.70
N SER A 180 6.94 -13.26 13.71
CA SER A 180 6.79 -12.82 15.08
C SER A 180 7.95 -11.86 15.36
N LYS A 181 7.83 -10.59 15.02
CA LYS A 181 8.71 -9.59 15.64
C LYS A 181 8.30 -9.48 17.10
N LYS A 182 9.22 -9.96 17.97
CA LYS A 182 9.19 -9.69 19.40
C LYS A 182 9.30 -8.19 19.66
#